data_4057b13f35f52a242366fcb73d9384e7
#
_entry.id   4057b13f35f52a242366fcb73d9384e7
#
_cell.length_a   1.000
_cell.length_b   1.000
_cell.length_c   1.000
_cell.angle_alpha   90.00
_cell.angle_beta   90.00
_cell.angle_gamma   90.00
#
_symmetry.space_group_name_H-M   'P 1'
#
loop_
_entity.id
_entity.type
_entity.pdbx_description
1 polymer ?
#
loop_
_entity_poly.entity_id
_entity_poly.type
_entity_poly.pdbx_seq_one_letter_code
_entity_poly.pdbx_strand_id
1 'polypeptide(L)' 'MSKGANRLSLGPLPAASSVKLTITLPAELKAQLDAYAEVHARVHQGPTDALVLIPHMLAAFIARDRAFKAMVRR' A
#
# COMPACT_ATOMS: atom_id res chain seq x y z
N MET A 1 14.93 -34.74 1.18
CA MET A 1 14.99 -34.07 1.28
C MET A 1 14.90 -33.53 1.76
N SER A 2 14.81 -33.60 1.95
CA SER A 2 14.61 -33.01 2.28
C SER A 2 14.80 -32.26 2.70
N LYS A 3 15.19 -32.38 3.46
CA LYS A 3 15.48 -31.41 4.00
C LYS A 3 16.16 -30.48 3.24
N GLY A 4 16.99 -30.63 2.56
CA GLY A 4 17.49 -29.68 1.69
C GLY A 4 16.41 -28.94 0.98
N ALA A 5 15.33 -29.63 0.79
CA ALA A 5 14.18 -29.04 0.14
C ALA A 5 13.72 -27.78 0.85
N ASN A 6 14.09 -27.64 2.10
CA ASN A 6 13.67 -26.48 2.88
C ASN A 6 14.62 -25.31 2.74
N ARG A 7 15.65 -25.51 1.96
CA ARG A 7 16.68 -24.49 1.89
C ARG A 7 16.63 -23.70 0.64
N LEU A 8 15.49 -23.11 0.39
CA LEU A 8 15.38 -22.22 -0.73
C LEU A 8 16.16 -20.94 -0.48
N SER A 9 16.65 -20.34 -1.56
CA SER A 9 17.37 -19.09 -1.43
C SER A 9 16.51 -18.04 -0.74
N LEU A 10 15.25 -18.05 -1.09
CA LEU A 10 14.31 -17.14 -0.45
C LEU A 10 13.80 -17.79 0.80
N GLY A 11 14.04 -17.16 1.93
CA GLY A 11 13.54 -17.68 3.19
C GLY A 11 12.04 -17.56 3.29
N PRO A 12 11.48 -18.01 4.40
CA PRO A 12 10.04 -17.87 4.58
C PRO A 12 9.64 -16.43 4.54
N LEU A 13 8.54 -16.17 3.86
CA LEU A 13 8.05 -14.82 3.76
C LEU A 13 7.49 -14.37 5.10
N PRO A 14 7.75 -13.12 5.47
CA PRO A 14 7.19 -12.64 6.72
C PRO A 14 5.68 -12.68 6.65
N ALA A 15 5.08 -13.10 7.73
CA ALA A 15 3.64 -13.07 7.81
C ALA A 15 3.21 -11.62 7.69
N ALA A 16 2.35 -11.35 6.74
CA ALA A 16 1.87 -10.00 6.55
C ALA A 16 0.98 -9.65 7.71
N SER A 17 1.52 -8.89 8.63
CA SER A 17 0.77 -8.35 9.73
C SER A 17 -0.06 -7.21 9.21
N SER A 18 -1.35 -7.29 9.34
CA SER A 18 -2.18 -6.19 8.89
C SER A 18 -3.19 -5.81 9.95
N VAL A 19 -3.58 -4.56 9.94
CA VAL A 19 -4.55 -4.02 10.87
C VAL A 19 -5.74 -3.51 10.08
N LYS A 20 -6.91 -3.96 10.43
CA LYS A 20 -8.10 -3.52 9.75
C LYS A 20 -8.57 -2.18 10.32
N LEU A 21 -8.83 -1.26 9.45
CA LEU A 21 -9.31 0.06 9.84
C LEU A 21 -10.62 0.36 9.14
N THR A 22 -11.47 1.06 9.83
CA THR A 22 -12.69 1.57 9.23
C THR A 22 -12.63 3.08 9.30
N ILE A 23 -12.73 3.73 8.17
CA ILE A 23 -12.66 5.18 8.13
C ILE A 23 -13.82 5.72 7.32
N THR A 24 -14.11 6.98 7.55
CA THR A 24 -15.13 7.70 6.81
C THR A 24 -14.44 8.75 5.96
N LEU A 25 -14.76 8.79 4.69
CA LEU A 25 -14.21 9.79 3.78
C LEU A 25 -15.27 10.80 3.39
N PRO A 26 -14.89 12.06 3.24
CA PRO A 26 -15.82 13.01 2.61
C PRO A 26 -16.19 12.51 1.23
N ALA A 27 -17.44 12.72 0.85
CA ALA A 27 -17.91 12.23 -0.44
C ALA A 27 -17.07 12.76 -1.59
N GLU A 28 -16.65 14.00 -1.48
CA GLU A 28 -15.83 14.63 -2.51
C GLU A 28 -14.50 13.93 -2.67
N LEU A 29 -13.89 13.60 -1.56
CA LEU A 29 -12.61 12.90 -1.59
C LEU A 29 -12.78 11.50 -2.16
N LYS A 30 -13.85 10.84 -1.81
CA LYS A 30 -14.12 9.51 -2.35
C LYS A 30 -14.26 9.56 -3.86
N ALA A 31 -14.93 10.57 -4.37
CA ALA A 31 -15.07 10.73 -5.81
C ALA A 31 -13.72 10.94 -6.49
N GLN A 32 -12.86 11.73 -5.85
CA GLN A 32 -11.54 11.96 -6.39
C GLN A 32 -10.70 10.69 -6.37
N LEU A 33 -10.85 9.91 -5.32
CA LEU A 33 -10.14 8.65 -5.20
C LEU A 33 -10.56 7.68 -6.31
N ASP A 34 -11.86 7.62 -6.56
CA ASP A 34 -12.36 6.75 -7.63
C ASP A 34 -11.84 7.21 -9.00
N ALA A 35 -11.81 8.51 -9.20
CA ALA A 35 -11.31 9.05 -10.46
C ALA A 35 -9.83 8.73 -10.62
N TYR A 36 -9.08 8.81 -9.53
CA TYR A 36 -7.67 8.49 -9.57
C TYR A 36 -7.45 7.03 -9.94
N ALA A 37 -8.25 6.15 -9.35
CA ALA A 37 -8.13 4.73 -9.64
C ALA A 37 -8.41 4.45 -11.12
N GLU A 38 -9.35 5.16 -11.68
CA GLU A 38 -9.69 5.00 -13.08
C GLU A 38 -8.54 5.41 -13.99
N VAL A 39 -7.94 6.56 -13.68
CA VAL A 39 -6.80 7.04 -14.46
C VAL A 39 -5.63 6.09 -14.31
N HIS A 40 -5.40 5.61 -13.09
CA HIS A 40 -4.32 4.68 -12.82
C HIS A 40 -4.49 3.40 -13.64
N ALA A 41 -5.71 2.90 -13.71
CA ALA A 41 -5.99 1.70 -14.48
C ALA A 41 -5.68 1.90 -15.96
N ARG A 42 -6.00 3.07 -16.47
CA ARG A 42 -5.72 3.36 -17.88
C ARG A 42 -4.23 3.48 -18.15
N VAL A 43 -3.54 4.16 -17.26
CA VAL A 43 -2.10 4.39 -17.45
C VAL A 43 -1.33 3.09 -17.37
N HIS A 44 -1.71 2.23 -16.44
CA HIS A 44 -0.98 0.98 -16.21
C HIS A 44 -1.66 -0.23 -16.85
N GLN A 45 -2.68 0.03 -17.64
CA GLN A 45 -3.33 -0.99 -18.44
C GLN A 45 -3.82 -2.19 -17.65
N GLY A 46 -4.45 -1.91 -16.53
CA GLY A 46 -5.00 -2.97 -15.71
C GLY A 46 -5.97 -2.42 -14.71
N PRO A 47 -6.96 -3.21 -14.33
CA PRO A 47 -7.95 -2.74 -13.37
C PRO A 47 -7.31 -2.42 -12.03
N THR A 48 -7.74 -1.34 -11.44
CA THR A 48 -7.23 -0.93 -10.14
C THR A 48 -8.41 -0.52 -9.27
N ASP A 49 -8.53 -1.16 -8.13
CA ASP A 49 -9.54 -0.83 -7.16
C ASP A 49 -9.04 0.31 -6.30
N ALA A 50 -9.90 1.30 -6.05
CA ALA A 50 -9.53 2.42 -5.20
C ALA A 50 -9.03 1.95 -3.84
N LEU A 51 -9.64 0.91 -3.30
CA LEU A 51 -9.23 0.40 -1.99
C LEU A 51 -7.81 -0.14 -2.00
N VAL A 52 -7.38 -0.68 -3.13
CA VAL A 52 -6.03 -1.20 -3.23
C VAL A 52 -5.01 -0.07 -3.25
N LEU A 53 -5.40 1.09 -3.78
CA LEU A 53 -4.50 2.22 -3.86
C LEU A 53 -4.24 2.91 -2.53
N ILE A 54 -5.22 2.88 -1.65
CA ILE A 54 -5.13 3.62 -0.40
C ILE A 54 -3.87 3.31 0.41
N PRO A 55 -3.54 2.05 0.67
CA PRO A 55 -2.30 1.78 1.42
C PRO A 55 -1.06 2.33 0.74
N HIS A 56 -1.03 2.25 -0.58
CA HIS A 56 0.12 2.75 -1.33
C HIS A 56 0.21 4.26 -1.27
N MET A 57 -0.94 4.92 -1.33
CA MET A 57 -0.96 6.38 -1.24
C MET A 57 -0.49 6.85 0.11
N LEU A 58 -0.95 6.19 1.17
CA LEU A 58 -0.55 6.54 2.51
C LEU A 58 0.95 6.34 2.70
N ALA A 59 1.45 5.22 2.23
CA ALA A 59 2.88 4.92 2.34
C ALA A 59 3.70 5.97 1.60
N ALA A 60 3.27 6.34 0.41
CA ALA A 60 3.98 7.32 -0.38
C ALA A 60 3.99 8.69 0.29
N PHE A 61 2.85 9.07 0.85
CA PHE A 61 2.75 10.36 1.52
C PHE A 61 3.69 10.43 2.72
N ILE A 62 3.65 9.39 3.54
CA ILE A 62 4.48 9.36 4.74
C ILE A 62 5.96 9.31 4.38
N ALA A 63 6.31 8.59 3.35
CA ALA A 63 7.69 8.47 2.93
C ALA A 63 8.28 9.80 2.46
N ARG A 64 7.43 10.68 1.98
CA ARG A 64 7.88 11.98 1.48
C ARG A 64 7.84 13.09 2.50
N ASP A 65 7.25 12.83 3.63
CA ASP A 65 7.09 13.87 4.64
C ASP A 65 8.38 14.00 5.43
N ARG A 66 9.15 15.00 5.08
CA ARG A 66 10.45 15.21 5.69
C ARG A 66 10.37 15.63 7.14
N ALA A 67 9.40 16.45 7.46
CA ALA A 67 9.23 16.89 8.83
C ALA A 67 8.91 15.70 9.73
N PHE A 68 8.05 14.83 9.26
CA PHE A 68 7.71 13.62 10.00
C PHE A 68 8.94 12.77 10.24
N LYS A 69 9.71 12.54 9.20
CA LYS A 69 10.91 11.72 9.32
C LYS A 69 11.91 12.30 10.30
N ALA A 70 12.08 13.60 10.25
CA ALA A 70 13.02 14.26 11.15
C ALA A 70 12.60 14.11 12.59
N MET A 71 11.31 14.22 12.84
CA MET A 71 10.80 14.12 14.21
C MET A 71 10.88 12.72 14.76
N VAL A 72 10.62 11.74 13.93
CA VAL A 72 10.65 10.36 14.36
C VAL A 72 12.06 9.88 14.63
N ARG A 73 13.02 10.46 13.94
CA ARG A 73 14.39 10.06 14.12
C ARG A 73 15.01 10.44 15.43
N ARG A 74 14.38 11.32 16.15
CA ARG A 74 14.94 11.76 17.41
C ARG A 74 14.76 10.72 18.51
#